data_550097c0acac771c5d038b3f2f73ae43
#
_entry.id   550097c0acac771c5d038b3f2f73ae43
#
_cell.length_a   1.000
_cell.length_b   1.000
_cell.length_c   1.000
_cell.angle_alpha   90.00
_cell.angle_beta   90.00
_cell.angle_gamma   90.00
#
_symmetry.space_group_name_H-M   'P 1'
#
loop_
_entity.id
_entity.type
_entity.pdbx_description
1 polymer ?
#
loop_
_entity_poly.entity_id
_entity_poly.type
_entity_poly.pdbx_seq_one_letter_code
_entity_poly.pdbx_strand_id
1 'polypeptide(L)'
;MIAILVDAVGFITLLVIDIGVIRELAIGASIGVAVIVFTNLILLPVAISYLGISKKAIERSKKDAAAPNHPFWRLLSNFAHPVVAPISVVIALAGFAGGLWYGQNLKIGDLDQGAPELRPDSRYNNDNAFIISNYSTSSDVLVVMVKTSAEGCSTHDTMAPIDELMWTMENTPGVQSAISLVTVSKQVIKGMNEGNLKWETLSRNQDVLNNSISRADGLYNTDCSLAPVLVFLNDHKAETLDSAVKAVQQFAKEHDTEDRKFLLAAGNAGIEAATNEVIKHSELTVLILVYICVATMCMITFRSFAATLCIVLPLVLTSVLGNALMAFLGIGVKVATLPVIALGVGIGVDYGIYIYSRLESFLRAGLTLQEAYYETLKSTGKAVLFTGLCLAIGVATWIFSAIKFQADMGLMLTFMLLWNMFGALWLLPALARFLIKP
;
A
#
# COMPACT_ATOMS: atom_id res chain seq x y z
N MET A 1 -26.00 5.67 9.76
CA MET A 1 -26.13 4.28 9.23
C MET A 1 -25.45 4.13 7.88
N ILE A 2 -25.76 4.95 6.87
CA ILE A 2 -25.17 4.85 5.53
C ILE A 2 -23.63 5.00 5.54
N ALA A 3 -23.11 5.98 6.27
CA ALA A 3 -21.69 6.24 6.44
C ALA A 3 -20.94 4.96 6.91
N ILE A 4 -21.38 4.33 7.98
CA ILE A 4 -20.75 3.09 8.49
C ILE A 4 -20.85 1.93 7.50
N LEU A 5 -21.93 1.87 6.69
CA LEU A 5 -22.03 0.88 5.62
C LEU A 5 -21.02 1.14 4.50
N VAL A 6 -20.74 2.40 4.18
CA VAL A 6 -19.70 2.77 3.20
C VAL A 6 -18.32 2.36 3.71
N ASP A 7 -18.04 2.56 4.99
CA ASP A 7 -16.78 2.10 5.60
C ASP A 7 -16.63 0.57 5.47
N ALA A 8 -17.67 -0.20 5.85
CA ALA A 8 -17.64 -1.65 5.72
C ALA A 8 -17.41 -2.10 4.27
N VAL A 9 -18.06 -1.46 3.31
CA VAL A 9 -17.87 -1.72 1.88
C VAL A 9 -16.45 -1.33 1.45
N GLY A 10 -15.90 -0.22 1.94
CA GLY A 10 -14.51 0.18 1.69
C GLY A 10 -13.50 -0.89 2.11
N PHE A 11 -13.69 -1.51 3.28
CA PHE A 11 -12.86 -2.65 3.70
C PHE A 11 -13.06 -3.89 2.83
N ILE A 12 -14.31 -4.20 2.43
CA ILE A 12 -14.62 -5.35 1.56
C ILE A 12 -13.90 -5.25 0.21
N THR A 13 -13.71 -4.05 -0.34
CA THR A 13 -13.02 -3.88 -1.62
C THR A 13 -11.57 -4.36 -1.59
N LEU A 14 -10.93 -4.38 -0.41
CA LEU A 14 -9.57 -4.90 -0.24
C LEU A 14 -9.48 -6.42 -0.44
N LEU A 15 -10.60 -7.17 -0.41
CA LEU A 15 -10.62 -8.62 -0.69
C LEU A 15 -10.18 -8.97 -2.12
N VAL A 16 -10.21 -8.01 -3.03
CA VAL A 16 -9.76 -8.19 -4.43
C VAL A 16 -8.25 -8.35 -4.51
N ILE A 17 -7.52 -7.87 -3.50
CA ILE A 17 -6.06 -7.99 -3.45
C ILE A 17 -5.69 -9.44 -3.11
N ASP A 18 -4.89 -10.07 -3.97
CA ASP A 18 -4.46 -11.48 -3.77
C ASP A 18 -3.24 -11.58 -2.84
N ILE A 19 -3.37 -10.99 -1.65
CA ILE A 19 -2.38 -11.06 -0.57
C ILE A 19 -3.11 -11.49 0.70
N GLY A 20 -2.73 -12.65 1.27
CA GLY A 20 -3.45 -13.28 2.40
C GLY A 20 -3.65 -12.34 3.59
N VAL A 21 -2.60 -11.66 4.03
CA VAL A 21 -2.64 -10.71 5.17
C VAL A 21 -3.64 -9.57 4.95
N ILE A 22 -3.71 -9.04 3.72
CA ILE A 22 -4.66 -7.96 3.39
C ILE A 22 -6.10 -8.47 3.39
N ARG A 23 -6.33 -9.69 2.90
CA ARG A 23 -7.67 -10.33 2.93
C ARG A 23 -8.16 -10.58 4.35
N GLU A 24 -7.29 -11.09 5.22
CA GLU A 24 -7.61 -11.30 6.64
C GLU A 24 -7.93 -9.97 7.35
N LEU A 25 -7.13 -8.93 7.09
CA LEU A 25 -7.37 -7.58 7.58
C LEU A 25 -8.73 -7.05 7.09
N ALA A 26 -9.04 -7.21 5.81
CA ALA A 26 -10.29 -6.75 5.20
C ALA A 26 -11.51 -7.42 5.82
N ILE A 27 -11.47 -8.74 6.04
CA ILE A 27 -12.56 -9.49 6.69
C ILE A 27 -12.74 -9.03 8.13
N GLY A 28 -11.66 -9.01 8.92
CA GLY A 28 -11.70 -8.61 10.32
C GLY A 28 -12.21 -7.18 10.51
N ALA A 29 -11.70 -6.25 9.72
CA ALA A 29 -12.11 -4.84 9.76
C ALA A 29 -13.58 -4.65 9.32
N SER A 30 -14.03 -5.32 8.25
CA SER A 30 -15.42 -5.25 7.78
C SER A 30 -16.40 -5.74 8.84
N ILE A 31 -16.10 -6.86 9.49
CA ILE A 31 -16.92 -7.39 10.60
C ILE A 31 -16.90 -6.42 11.79
N GLY A 32 -15.72 -5.90 12.15
CA GLY A 32 -15.57 -4.92 13.23
C GLY A 32 -16.42 -3.67 13.00
N VAL A 33 -16.36 -3.09 11.80
CA VAL A 33 -17.18 -1.92 11.42
C VAL A 33 -18.67 -2.25 11.42
N ALA A 34 -19.06 -3.43 10.92
CA ALA A 34 -20.45 -3.86 10.96
C ALA A 34 -20.98 -3.95 12.41
N VAL A 35 -20.19 -4.44 13.35
CA VAL A 35 -20.55 -4.49 14.79
C VAL A 35 -20.69 -3.09 15.39
N ILE A 36 -19.92 -2.10 14.93
CA ILE A 36 -20.03 -0.71 15.39
C ILE A 36 -21.43 -0.13 15.11
N VAL A 37 -22.14 -0.60 14.07
CA VAL A 37 -23.54 -0.20 13.82
C VAL A 37 -24.41 -0.50 15.03
N PHE A 38 -24.29 -1.70 15.61
CA PHE A 38 -25.08 -2.11 16.78
C PHE A 38 -24.69 -1.29 18.02
N THR A 39 -23.41 -1.06 18.26
CA THR A 39 -22.95 -0.28 19.43
C THR A 39 -23.38 1.17 19.33
N ASN A 40 -23.30 1.80 18.17
CA ASN A 40 -23.66 3.20 18.01
C ASN A 40 -25.18 3.44 17.93
N LEU A 41 -25.93 2.54 17.30
CA LEU A 41 -27.38 2.72 17.12
C LEU A 41 -28.22 2.16 18.27
N ILE A 42 -27.72 1.18 19.01
CA ILE A 42 -28.48 0.51 20.07
C ILE A 42 -27.83 0.80 21.43
N LEU A 43 -26.58 0.41 21.63
CA LEU A 43 -25.95 0.48 22.95
C LEU A 43 -25.78 1.92 23.43
N LEU A 44 -25.30 2.83 22.58
CA LEU A 44 -25.06 4.23 22.95
C LEU A 44 -26.35 4.97 23.35
N PRO A 45 -27.46 4.95 22.56
CA PRO A 45 -28.72 5.56 22.96
C PRO A 45 -29.30 4.96 24.25
N VAL A 46 -29.22 3.63 24.40
CA VAL A 46 -29.66 2.92 25.61
C VAL A 46 -28.85 3.40 26.83
N ALA A 47 -27.52 3.39 26.71
CA ALA A 47 -26.63 3.86 27.78
C ALA A 47 -26.91 5.32 28.18
N ILE A 48 -27.09 6.21 27.19
CA ILE A 48 -27.44 7.62 27.46
C ILE A 48 -28.79 7.75 28.15
N SER A 49 -29.79 6.91 27.82
CA SER A 49 -31.10 6.94 28.46
C SER A 49 -31.03 6.59 29.95
N TYR A 50 -30.11 5.71 30.36
CA TYR A 50 -29.88 5.36 31.77
C TYR A 50 -29.02 6.40 32.52
N LEU A 51 -27.95 6.88 31.86
CA LEU A 51 -27.00 7.81 32.49
C LEU A 51 -27.52 9.26 32.56
N GLY A 52 -28.41 9.62 31.63
CA GLY A 52 -28.92 10.98 31.46
C GLY A 52 -27.85 11.95 30.94
N ILE A 53 -28.25 13.18 30.67
CA ILE A 53 -27.37 14.27 30.21
C ILE A 53 -27.24 15.30 31.35
N SER A 54 -26.01 15.72 31.65
CA SER A 54 -25.75 16.71 32.69
C SER A 54 -26.40 18.06 32.36
N LYS A 55 -26.99 18.71 33.36
CA LYS A 55 -27.62 20.04 33.20
C LYS A 55 -26.65 21.06 32.62
N LYS A 56 -25.38 21.04 33.03
CA LYS A 56 -24.34 21.92 32.50
C LYS A 56 -24.08 21.69 30.99
N ALA A 57 -24.14 20.45 30.49
CA ALA A 57 -24.00 20.15 29.08
C ALA A 57 -25.18 20.68 28.26
N ILE A 58 -26.40 20.56 28.79
CA ILE A 58 -27.63 21.13 28.18
C ILE A 58 -27.54 22.64 28.10
N GLU A 59 -27.14 23.32 29.19
CA GLU A 59 -26.99 24.79 29.22
C GLU A 59 -25.89 25.27 28.25
N ARG A 60 -24.76 24.59 28.19
CA ARG A 60 -23.72 24.90 27.20
C ARG A 60 -24.22 24.73 25.76
N SER A 61 -24.90 23.62 25.46
CA SER A 61 -25.49 23.40 24.14
C SER A 61 -26.50 24.46 23.74
N LYS A 62 -27.37 24.89 24.70
CA LYS A 62 -28.33 26.00 24.50
C LYS A 62 -27.62 27.33 24.27
N LYS A 63 -26.59 27.67 25.06
CA LYS A 63 -25.78 28.88 24.85
C LYS A 63 -25.07 28.90 23.51
N ASP A 64 -24.48 27.79 23.12
CA ASP A 64 -23.81 27.65 21.81
C ASP A 64 -24.80 27.78 20.64
N ALA A 65 -25.99 27.20 20.77
CA ALA A 65 -27.05 27.33 19.76
C ALA A 65 -27.62 28.77 19.66
N ALA A 66 -27.67 29.49 20.77
CA ALA A 66 -28.17 30.86 20.83
C ALA A 66 -27.12 31.92 20.48
N ALA A 67 -25.82 31.53 20.36
CA ALA A 67 -24.78 32.50 20.04
C ALA A 67 -24.92 32.99 18.59
N PRO A 68 -25.13 34.30 18.36
CA PRO A 68 -25.49 34.81 17.04
C PRO A 68 -24.35 34.81 16.02
N ASN A 69 -23.09 34.79 16.48
CA ASN A 69 -21.92 34.86 15.60
C ASN A 69 -20.77 33.98 16.09
N HIS A 70 -20.38 33.00 15.29
CA HIS A 70 -19.16 32.28 15.48
C HIS A 70 -18.17 32.72 14.37
N PRO A 71 -17.18 33.56 14.68
CA PRO A 71 -16.29 34.14 13.65
C PRO A 71 -15.53 33.09 12.84
N PHE A 72 -15.14 31.99 13.47
CA PHE A 72 -14.47 30.87 12.79
C PHE A 72 -15.38 30.22 11.72
N TRP A 73 -16.65 29.92 12.07
CA TRP A 73 -17.57 29.31 11.10
C TRP A 73 -17.96 30.26 10.00
N ARG A 74 -18.01 31.56 10.29
CA ARG A 74 -18.28 32.60 9.30
C ARG A 74 -17.12 32.72 8.30
N LEU A 75 -15.89 32.60 8.78
CA LEU A 75 -14.71 32.56 7.90
C LEU A 75 -14.78 31.35 6.94
N LEU A 76 -15.07 30.16 7.46
CA LEU A 76 -15.22 28.96 6.62
C LEU A 76 -16.42 29.03 5.68
N SER A 77 -17.52 29.70 6.06
CA SER A 77 -18.67 29.86 5.17
C SER A 77 -18.37 30.65 3.90
N ASN A 78 -17.29 31.43 3.89
CA ASN A 78 -16.84 32.15 2.70
C ASN A 78 -16.40 31.21 1.55
N PHE A 79 -16.09 29.96 1.81
CA PHE A 79 -15.81 29.00 0.73
C PHE A 79 -17.02 28.73 -0.18
N ALA A 80 -18.24 28.98 0.30
CA ALA A 80 -19.47 28.97 -0.51
C ALA A 80 -19.75 30.31 -1.21
N HIS A 81 -18.96 31.37 -0.96
CA HIS A 81 -19.16 32.71 -1.55
C HIS A 81 -18.80 32.72 -3.05
N PRO A 82 -19.54 33.44 -3.91
CA PRO A 82 -19.33 33.47 -5.36
C PRO A 82 -17.92 33.84 -5.82
N VAL A 83 -17.17 34.64 -5.03
CA VAL A 83 -15.81 35.08 -5.34
C VAL A 83 -14.75 34.06 -4.85
N VAL A 84 -14.97 33.47 -3.69
CA VAL A 84 -13.98 32.57 -3.05
C VAL A 84 -14.07 31.14 -3.61
N ALA A 85 -15.26 30.69 -3.99
CA ALA A 85 -15.48 29.36 -4.53
C ALA A 85 -14.67 29.08 -5.81
N PRO A 86 -14.64 29.97 -6.84
CA PRO A 86 -13.79 29.76 -8.01
C PRO A 86 -12.30 29.67 -7.65
N ILE A 87 -11.82 30.53 -6.76
CA ILE A 87 -10.42 30.52 -6.31
C ILE A 87 -10.09 29.19 -5.63
N SER A 88 -10.99 28.70 -4.78
CA SER A 88 -10.83 27.38 -4.13
C SER A 88 -10.75 26.23 -5.13
N VAL A 89 -11.57 26.24 -6.18
CA VAL A 89 -11.55 25.23 -7.24
C VAL A 89 -10.25 25.32 -8.05
N VAL A 90 -9.79 26.54 -8.38
CA VAL A 90 -8.50 26.72 -9.11
C VAL A 90 -7.33 26.20 -8.27
N ILE A 91 -7.29 26.48 -6.96
CA ILE A 91 -6.26 25.97 -6.07
C ILE A 91 -6.32 24.42 -6.00
N ALA A 92 -7.52 23.85 -5.92
CA ALA A 92 -7.70 22.40 -5.93
C ALA A 92 -7.23 21.77 -7.25
N LEU A 93 -7.53 22.38 -8.40
CA LEU A 93 -7.05 21.93 -9.71
C LEU A 93 -5.53 22.05 -9.83
N ALA A 94 -4.93 23.12 -9.32
CA ALA A 94 -3.48 23.27 -9.28
C ALA A 94 -2.82 22.21 -8.39
N GLY A 95 -3.41 21.95 -7.20
CA GLY A 95 -2.97 20.88 -6.31
C GLY A 95 -3.12 19.50 -6.95
N PHE A 96 -4.21 19.26 -7.68
CA PHE A 96 -4.43 18.02 -8.40
C PHE A 96 -3.40 17.81 -9.52
N ALA A 97 -3.15 18.84 -10.34
CA ALA A 97 -2.16 18.78 -11.41
C ALA A 97 -0.73 18.59 -10.87
N GLY A 98 -0.37 19.35 -9.82
CA GLY A 98 0.92 19.21 -9.14
C GLY A 98 1.07 17.84 -8.48
N GLY A 99 0.02 17.34 -7.86
CA GLY A 99 -0.01 16.01 -7.25
C GLY A 99 0.14 14.89 -8.28
N LEU A 100 -0.53 14.98 -9.42
CA LEU A 100 -0.35 14.03 -10.52
C LEU A 100 1.07 14.07 -11.08
N TRP A 101 1.61 15.27 -11.31
CA TRP A 101 2.97 15.41 -11.82
C TRP A 101 4.02 14.82 -10.88
N TYR A 102 3.93 15.10 -9.59
CA TYR A 102 4.88 14.59 -8.62
C TYR A 102 4.65 13.10 -8.32
N GLY A 103 3.40 12.65 -8.31
CA GLY A 103 3.00 11.26 -8.10
C GLY A 103 3.53 10.28 -9.15
N GLN A 104 3.96 10.76 -10.34
CA GLN A 104 4.63 9.92 -11.34
C GLN A 104 5.97 9.34 -10.85
N ASN A 105 6.57 9.95 -9.81
CA ASN A 105 7.80 9.43 -9.19
C ASN A 105 7.53 8.35 -8.13
N LEU A 106 6.27 7.97 -7.91
CA LEU A 106 5.91 6.93 -6.95
C LEU A 106 6.43 5.58 -7.42
N LYS A 107 7.19 4.92 -6.57
CA LYS A 107 7.77 3.60 -6.83
C LYS A 107 6.97 2.52 -6.12
N ILE A 108 6.94 1.33 -6.70
CA ILE A 108 6.32 0.14 -6.12
C ILE A 108 7.39 -0.66 -5.40
N GLY A 109 7.03 -1.31 -4.29
CA GLY A 109 7.93 -2.11 -3.47
C GLY A 109 8.65 -1.33 -2.39
N ASP A 110 9.50 -2.01 -1.66
CA ASP A 110 10.32 -1.41 -0.62
C ASP A 110 11.49 -0.62 -1.22
N LEU A 111 11.78 0.53 -0.64
CA LEU A 111 12.84 1.43 -1.08
C LEU A 111 14.02 1.47 -0.09
N ASP A 112 13.85 0.86 1.07
CA ASP A 112 14.88 0.75 2.11
C ASP A 112 15.68 -0.53 1.95
N GLN A 113 16.87 -0.58 2.54
CA GLN A 113 17.70 -1.79 2.63
C GLN A 113 17.44 -2.53 3.94
N GLY A 114 17.74 -3.83 3.98
CA GLY A 114 17.58 -4.66 5.18
C GLY A 114 16.14 -5.08 5.40
N ALA A 115 15.68 -5.17 6.64
CA ALA A 115 14.28 -5.45 6.96
C ALA A 115 13.45 -4.17 6.86
N PRO A 116 12.61 -3.99 5.83
CA PRO A 116 11.89 -2.73 5.56
C PRO A 116 10.79 -2.45 6.59
N GLU A 117 10.40 -3.45 7.37
CA GLU A 117 9.47 -3.29 8.49
C GLU A 117 10.11 -2.61 9.69
N LEU A 118 11.44 -2.62 9.79
CA LEU A 118 12.20 -2.03 10.88
C LEU A 118 12.67 -0.62 10.53
N ARG A 119 13.03 0.15 11.56
CA ARG A 119 13.68 1.45 11.37
C ARG A 119 15.05 1.26 10.70
N PRO A 120 15.49 2.19 9.81
CA PRO A 120 16.79 2.09 9.14
C PRO A 120 17.98 2.01 10.12
N ASP A 121 17.86 2.66 11.27
CA ASP A 121 18.86 2.69 12.35
C ASP A 121 18.75 1.52 13.33
N SER A 122 17.88 0.53 13.07
CA SER A 122 17.75 -0.65 13.89
C SER A 122 19.04 -1.47 13.89
N ARG A 123 19.29 -2.19 15.01
CA ARG A 123 20.46 -3.05 15.12
C ARG A 123 20.53 -4.06 13.97
N TYR A 124 19.39 -4.70 13.62
CA TYR A 124 19.32 -5.66 12.53
C TYR A 124 19.76 -5.03 11.20
N ASN A 125 19.26 -3.86 10.86
CA ASN A 125 19.60 -3.21 9.58
C ASN A 125 21.05 -2.75 9.52
N ASN A 126 21.63 -2.31 10.66
CA ASN A 126 23.06 -1.99 10.75
C ASN A 126 23.93 -3.24 10.59
N ASP A 127 23.57 -4.35 11.27
CA ASP A 127 24.29 -5.61 11.17
C ASP A 127 24.19 -6.19 9.75
N ASN A 128 23.01 -6.12 9.12
CA ASN A 128 22.78 -6.54 7.73
C ASN A 128 23.62 -5.72 6.74
N ALA A 129 23.64 -4.40 6.88
CA ALA A 129 24.46 -3.52 6.05
C ALA A 129 25.96 -3.85 6.17
N PHE A 130 26.42 -4.19 7.37
CA PHE A 130 27.79 -4.64 7.60
C PHE A 130 28.08 -5.98 6.86
N ILE A 131 27.15 -6.95 6.95
CA ILE A 131 27.30 -8.24 6.24
C ILE A 131 27.39 -8.02 4.74
N ILE A 132 26.46 -7.28 4.15
CA ILE A 132 26.41 -7.01 2.70
C ILE A 132 27.68 -6.31 2.22
N SER A 133 28.24 -5.40 3.02
CA SER A 133 29.44 -4.64 2.60
C SER A 133 30.75 -5.41 2.75
N ASN A 134 30.79 -6.46 3.57
CA ASN A 134 32.03 -7.18 3.91
C ASN A 134 32.07 -8.62 3.42
N TYR A 135 30.94 -9.20 3.04
CA TYR A 135 30.84 -10.59 2.57
C TYR A 135 30.20 -10.64 1.18
N SER A 136 30.42 -11.76 0.47
CA SER A 136 29.81 -12.03 -0.83
C SER A 136 28.43 -12.69 -0.75
N THR A 137 27.77 -12.58 0.40
CA THR A 137 26.44 -13.12 0.67
C THR A 137 25.56 -12.05 1.31
N SER A 138 24.28 -12.13 1.09
CA SER A 138 23.28 -11.21 1.68
C SER A 138 22.10 -11.99 2.26
N SER A 139 21.23 -11.30 2.99
CA SER A 139 19.95 -11.86 3.42
C SER A 139 18.90 -11.87 2.31
N ASP A 140 19.13 -11.10 1.24
CA ASP A 140 18.19 -10.95 0.12
C ASP A 140 18.51 -11.98 -0.96
N VAL A 141 17.84 -13.13 -0.87
CA VAL A 141 18.12 -14.29 -1.75
C VAL A 141 16.96 -14.51 -2.72
N LEU A 142 17.25 -14.40 -4.01
CA LEU A 142 16.40 -14.87 -5.09
C LEU A 142 16.77 -16.30 -5.42
N VAL A 143 15.85 -17.25 -5.32
CA VAL A 143 16.11 -18.65 -5.63
C VAL A 143 15.46 -19.00 -6.96
N VAL A 144 16.29 -19.36 -7.93
CA VAL A 144 15.82 -19.92 -9.21
C VAL A 144 15.84 -21.43 -9.10
N MET A 145 14.66 -22.05 -9.24
CA MET A 145 14.49 -23.50 -9.16
C MET A 145 14.65 -24.09 -10.57
N VAL A 146 15.68 -24.89 -10.75
CA VAL A 146 15.89 -25.62 -12.00
C VAL A 146 15.23 -26.99 -11.87
N LYS A 147 14.09 -27.16 -12.56
CA LYS A 147 13.31 -28.40 -12.59
C LYS A 147 13.76 -29.24 -13.80
N THR A 148 14.01 -30.51 -13.55
CA THR A 148 14.42 -31.48 -14.57
C THR A 148 13.63 -32.79 -14.46
N SER A 149 13.90 -33.78 -15.33
CA SER A 149 13.53 -35.18 -15.12
C SER A 149 14.30 -35.77 -13.93
N ALA A 150 13.85 -36.89 -13.40
CA ALA A 150 14.56 -37.63 -12.36
C ALA A 150 16.04 -37.92 -12.81
N GLU A 151 16.97 -37.79 -11.86
CA GLU A 151 18.44 -37.90 -12.09
C GLU A 151 19.01 -36.85 -13.06
N GLY A 152 18.18 -35.89 -13.55
CA GLY A 152 18.56 -34.92 -14.58
C GLY A 152 19.45 -33.79 -14.09
N CYS A 153 19.42 -33.44 -12.78
CA CYS A 153 20.14 -32.28 -12.25
C CYS A 153 21.67 -32.46 -12.29
N SER A 154 22.17 -33.71 -12.34
CA SER A 154 23.60 -34.04 -12.37
C SER A 154 24.17 -34.13 -13.77
N THR A 155 23.35 -34.04 -14.80
CA THR A 155 23.83 -34.16 -16.19
C THR A 155 24.57 -32.89 -16.64
N HIS A 156 25.58 -33.08 -17.51
CA HIS A 156 26.31 -31.94 -18.09
C HIS A 156 25.37 -30.97 -18.82
N ASP A 157 24.33 -31.49 -19.51
CA ASP A 157 23.36 -30.69 -20.27
C ASP A 157 22.48 -29.81 -19.38
N THR A 158 22.35 -30.16 -18.11
CA THR A 158 21.67 -29.32 -17.10
C THR A 158 22.65 -28.40 -16.37
N MET A 159 23.82 -28.94 -15.97
CA MET A 159 24.77 -28.18 -15.16
C MET A 159 25.44 -27.05 -15.97
N ALA A 160 25.66 -27.21 -17.26
CA ALA A 160 26.25 -26.15 -18.09
C ALA A 160 25.35 -24.92 -18.23
N PRO A 161 24.06 -25.03 -18.54
CA PRO A 161 23.15 -23.86 -18.48
C PRO A 161 22.96 -23.25 -17.07
N ILE A 162 23.06 -24.06 -15.99
CA ILE A 162 23.07 -23.51 -14.63
C ILE A 162 24.32 -22.62 -14.42
N ASP A 163 25.47 -23.07 -14.92
CA ASP A 163 26.70 -22.28 -14.87
C ASP A 163 26.60 -20.97 -15.64
N GLU A 164 26.01 -21.03 -16.83
CA GLU A 164 25.76 -19.86 -17.67
C GLU A 164 24.74 -18.90 -17.01
N LEU A 165 23.69 -19.44 -16.37
CA LEU A 165 22.76 -18.63 -15.58
C LEU A 165 23.47 -17.91 -14.44
N MET A 166 24.32 -18.62 -13.68
CA MET A 166 25.08 -18.02 -12.59
C MET A 166 25.94 -16.86 -13.09
N TRP A 167 26.67 -17.06 -14.21
CA TRP A 167 27.48 -16.01 -14.83
C TRP A 167 26.60 -14.81 -15.27
N THR A 168 25.45 -15.08 -15.88
CA THR A 168 24.48 -14.05 -16.30
C THR A 168 23.98 -13.24 -15.09
N MET A 169 23.64 -13.93 -14.01
CA MET A 169 23.17 -13.27 -12.78
C MET A 169 24.27 -12.42 -12.13
N GLU A 170 25.48 -12.94 -12.00
CA GLU A 170 26.62 -12.20 -11.43
C GLU A 170 26.99 -10.93 -12.23
N ASN A 171 26.66 -10.90 -13.53
CA ASN A 171 26.81 -9.70 -14.38
C ASN A 171 25.54 -8.82 -14.43
N THR A 172 24.47 -9.19 -13.70
CA THR A 172 23.26 -8.40 -13.60
C THR A 172 23.39 -7.32 -12.51
N PRO A 173 23.05 -6.05 -12.79
CA PRO A 173 23.13 -5.01 -11.78
C PRO A 173 22.29 -5.34 -10.53
N GLY A 174 22.88 -5.19 -9.35
CA GLY A 174 22.22 -5.48 -8.07
C GLY A 174 22.41 -6.91 -7.57
N VAL A 175 23.03 -7.79 -8.34
CA VAL A 175 23.44 -9.14 -7.90
C VAL A 175 24.85 -9.09 -7.32
N GLN A 176 25.03 -9.74 -6.17
CA GLN A 176 26.29 -9.82 -5.46
C GLN A 176 27.07 -11.10 -5.81
N SER A 177 26.37 -12.23 -5.81
CA SER A 177 26.93 -13.54 -6.16
C SER A 177 25.82 -14.54 -6.48
N ALA A 178 26.20 -15.69 -7.07
CA ALA A 178 25.30 -16.81 -7.26
C ALA A 178 25.97 -18.11 -6.82
N ILE A 179 25.22 -19.01 -6.22
CA ILE A 179 25.69 -20.31 -5.72
C ILE A 179 24.73 -21.42 -6.14
N SER A 180 25.25 -22.53 -6.61
CA SER A 180 24.47 -23.73 -6.96
C SER A 180 25.29 -25.01 -6.73
N LEU A 181 24.70 -26.16 -7.08
CA LEU A 181 25.41 -27.43 -7.10
C LEU A 181 26.65 -27.39 -8.05
N VAL A 182 26.60 -26.53 -9.07
CA VAL A 182 27.71 -26.30 -10.00
C VAL A 182 28.92 -25.70 -9.30
N THR A 183 28.73 -24.76 -8.42
CA THR A 183 29.80 -24.16 -7.61
C THR A 183 30.54 -25.21 -6.80
N VAL A 184 29.76 -26.06 -6.11
CA VAL A 184 30.34 -27.17 -5.31
C VAL A 184 31.06 -28.17 -6.21
N SER A 185 30.47 -28.58 -7.34
CA SER A 185 31.08 -29.48 -8.32
C SER A 185 32.45 -28.98 -8.81
N LYS A 186 32.51 -27.72 -9.26
CA LYS A 186 33.75 -27.08 -9.70
C LYS A 186 34.83 -27.06 -8.60
N GLN A 187 34.42 -26.72 -7.35
CA GLN A 187 35.34 -26.69 -6.21
C GLN A 187 35.87 -28.09 -5.86
N VAL A 188 35.01 -29.12 -5.90
CA VAL A 188 35.43 -30.51 -5.63
C VAL A 188 36.39 -31.00 -6.71
N ILE A 189 36.09 -30.78 -8.02
CA ILE A 189 36.93 -31.15 -9.12
C ILE A 189 38.32 -30.48 -9.03
N LYS A 190 38.33 -29.16 -8.73
CA LYS A 190 39.57 -28.42 -8.50
C LYS A 190 40.36 -28.98 -7.31
N GLY A 191 39.66 -29.27 -6.17
CA GLY A 191 40.32 -29.84 -4.98
C GLY A 191 40.94 -31.22 -5.23
N MET A 192 40.27 -32.07 -6.01
CA MET A 192 40.81 -33.39 -6.41
C MET A 192 42.05 -33.30 -7.34
N ASN A 193 42.30 -32.13 -7.92
CA ASN A 193 43.42 -31.88 -8.82
C ASN A 193 44.37 -30.81 -8.20
N GLU A 194 44.77 -31.02 -6.97
CA GLU A 194 45.76 -30.22 -6.23
C GLU A 194 45.43 -28.71 -6.11
N GLY A 195 44.14 -28.34 -6.26
CA GLY A 195 43.70 -26.95 -6.21
C GLY A 195 44.04 -26.12 -7.44
N ASN A 196 44.47 -26.74 -8.53
CA ASN A 196 44.85 -26.04 -9.76
C ASN A 196 43.61 -25.42 -10.45
N LEU A 197 43.66 -24.14 -10.75
CA LEU A 197 42.58 -23.35 -11.35
C LEU A 197 42.10 -23.86 -12.70
N LYS A 198 42.97 -24.58 -13.45
CA LYS A 198 42.57 -25.25 -14.72
C LYS A 198 41.42 -26.23 -14.56
N TRP A 199 41.26 -26.77 -13.35
CA TRP A 199 40.27 -27.78 -13.05
C TRP A 199 39.01 -27.17 -12.37
N GLU A 200 38.92 -25.86 -12.22
CA GLU A 200 37.71 -25.17 -11.81
C GLU A 200 36.70 -25.08 -12.95
N THR A 201 36.27 -26.23 -13.43
CA THR A 201 35.39 -26.38 -14.60
C THR A 201 34.49 -27.59 -14.44
N LEU A 202 33.37 -27.61 -15.20
CA LEU A 202 32.50 -28.79 -15.26
C LEU A 202 33.13 -29.90 -16.09
N SER A 203 33.14 -31.12 -15.57
CA SER A 203 33.55 -32.30 -16.32
C SER A 203 32.44 -32.73 -17.27
N ARG A 204 32.85 -33.25 -18.45
CA ARG A 204 31.92 -33.95 -19.35
C ARG A 204 31.71 -35.42 -18.99
N ASN A 205 32.51 -35.95 -18.06
CA ASN A 205 32.35 -37.30 -17.57
C ASN A 205 31.29 -37.36 -16.48
N GLN A 206 30.24 -38.14 -16.68
CA GLN A 206 29.10 -38.26 -15.77
C GLN A 206 29.48 -38.81 -14.40
N ASP A 207 30.42 -39.78 -14.34
CA ASP A 207 30.86 -40.33 -13.05
C ASP A 207 31.59 -39.30 -12.20
N VAL A 208 32.38 -38.42 -12.86
CA VAL A 208 33.04 -37.30 -12.18
C VAL A 208 32.02 -36.30 -11.67
N LEU A 209 30.99 -35.97 -12.46
CA LEU A 209 29.93 -35.08 -12.04
C LEU A 209 29.16 -35.65 -10.84
N ASN A 210 28.70 -36.89 -10.95
CA ASN A 210 27.97 -37.57 -9.86
C ASN A 210 28.78 -37.60 -8.55
N ASN A 211 30.07 -37.89 -8.64
CA ASN A 211 30.95 -37.88 -7.47
C ASN A 211 31.12 -36.44 -6.89
N SER A 212 31.25 -35.45 -7.77
CA SER A 212 31.47 -34.08 -7.34
C SER A 212 30.26 -33.45 -6.63
N ILE A 213 29.02 -33.73 -7.09
CA ILE A 213 27.80 -33.23 -6.50
C ILE A 213 27.41 -33.96 -5.21
N SER A 214 27.95 -35.16 -4.93
CA SER A 214 27.67 -35.92 -3.71
C SER A 214 27.99 -35.12 -2.41
N ARG A 215 28.72 -34.01 -2.50
CA ARG A 215 29.06 -33.11 -1.42
C ARG A 215 28.20 -31.81 -1.41
N ALA A 216 27.25 -31.70 -2.34
CA ALA A 216 26.38 -30.55 -2.50
C ALA A 216 25.04 -30.77 -1.78
N ASP A 217 25.06 -31.34 -0.57
CA ASP A 217 23.84 -31.58 0.22
C ASP A 217 23.03 -30.29 0.38
N GLY A 218 21.71 -30.39 0.15
CA GLY A 218 20.79 -29.25 0.21
C GLY A 218 20.70 -28.40 -1.04
N LEU A 219 21.55 -28.67 -2.07
CA LEU A 219 21.51 -27.99 -3.38
C LEU A 219 20.86 -28.83 -4.47
N TYR A 220 20.20 -29.90 -4.12
CA TYR A 220 19.30 -30.71 -4.98
C TYR A 220 18.39 -31.57 -4.09
N ASN A 221 17.27 -32.01 -4.65
CA ASN A 221 16.34 -32.93 -3.96
C ASN A 221 16.79 -34.39 -4.12
N THR A 222 16.14 -35.31 -3.41
CA THR A 222 16.55 -36.73 -3.28
C THR A 222 16.62 -37.48 -4.60
N ASP A 223 15.82 -37.14 -5.59
CA ASP A 223 15.77 -37.76 -6.92
C ASP A 223 16.45 -36.90 -7.99
N CYS A 224 17.19 -35.86 -7.61
CA CYS A 224 17.90 -34.97 -8.52
C CYS A 224 17.03 -34.43 -9.67
N SER A 225 15.76 -34.17 -9.40
CA SER A 225 14.82 -33.55 -10.35
C SER A 225 14.67 -32.05 -10.14
N LEU A 226 15.23 -31.50 -9.07
CA LEU A 226 15.16 -30.11 -8.71
C LEU A 226 16.47 -29.64 -8.09
N ALA A 227 17.03 -28.56 -8.65
CA ALA A 227 18.25 -27.93 -8.16
C ALA A 227 18.04 -26.40 -8.00
N PRO A 228 18.25 -25.82 -6.81
CA PRO A 228 18.19 -24.37 -6.62
C PRO A 228 19.48 -23.69 -7.09
N VAL A 229 19.31 -22.52 -7.69
CA VAL A 229 20.37 -21.52 -7.84
C VAL A 229 20.08 -20.39 -6.89
N LEU A 230 20.93 -20.19 -5.90
CA LEU A 230 20.83 -19.14 -4.90
C LEU A 230 21.51 -17.89 -5.41
N VAL A 231 20.74 -16.86 -5.72
CA VAL A 231 21.23 -15.57 -6.20
C VAL A 231 21.14 -14.58 -5.06
N PHE A 232 22.26 -14.10 -4.57
CA PHE A 232 22.36 -13.11 -3.50
C PHE A 232 22.31 -11.71 -4.09
N LEU A 233 21.38 -10.88 -3.61
CA LEU A 233 21.18 -9.53 -4.09
C LEU A 233 21.82 -8.51 -3.11
N ASN A 234 22.21 -7.36 -3.62
CA ASN A 234 22.71 -6.26 -2.80
C ASN A 234 21.63 -5.62 -1.92
N ASP A 235 20.39 -5.66 -2.40
CA ASP A 235 19.19 -5.21 -1.70
C ASP A 235 17.95 -5.84 -2.37
N HIS A 236 16.78 -5.65 -1.74
CA HIS A 236 15.49 -6.08 -2.27
C HIS A 236 14.67 -4.93 -2.86
N LYS A 237 15.30 -3.82 -3.21
CA LYS A 237 14.59 -2.70 -3.85
C LYS A 237 13.92 -3.15 -5.14
N ALA A 238 12.78 -2.54 -5.43
CA ALA A 238 11.98 -2.92 -6.60
C ALA A 238 12.78 -2.93 -7.91
N GLU A 239 13.72 -1.99 -8.08
CA GLU A 239 14.58 -1.93 -9.28
C GLU A 239 15.54 -3.10 -9.36
N THR A 240 16.13 -3.50 -8.23
CA THR A 240 17.04 -4.67 -8.13
C THR A 240 16.28 -5.96 -8.41
N LEU A 241 15.11 -6.13 -7.77
CA LEU A 241 14.25 -7.29 -7.99
C LEU A 241 13.79 -7.40 -9.44
N ASP A 242 13.30 -6.31 -10.02
CA ASP A 242 12.83 -6.28 -11.42
C ASP A 242 13.98 -6.61 -12.41
N SER A 243 15.17 -6.10 -12.17
CA SER A 243 16.37 -6.40 -12.97
C SER A 243 16.72 -7.89 -12.90
N ALA A 244 16.81 -8.45 -11.69
CA ALA A 244 17.14 -9.86 -11.49
C ALA A 244 16.07 -10.80 -12.07
N VAL A 245 14.77 -10.51 -11.81
CA VAL A 245 13.66 -11.31 -12.34
C VAL A 245 13.63 -11.29 -13.87
N LYS A 246 13.81 -10.12 -14.50
CA LYS A 246 13.86 -10.02 -15.97
C LYS A 246 15.03 -10.78 -16.58
N ALA A 247 16.20 -10.74 -15.93
CA ALA A 247 17.37 -11.50 -16.40
C ALA A 247 17.07 -13.01 -16.38
N VAL A 248 16.49 -13.54 -15.29
CA VAL A 248 16.09 -14.94 -15.20
C VAL A 248 15.00 -15.29 -16.23
N GLN A 249 13.98 -14.45 -16.39
CA GLN A 249 12.90 -14.68 -17.35
C GLN A 249 13.42 -14.69 -18.81
N GLN A 250 14.36 -13.82 -19.13
CA GLN A 250 14.99 -13.80 -20.45
C GLN A 250 15.82 -15.06 -20.65
N PHE A 251 16.63 -15.44 -19.67
CA PHE A 251 17.42 -16.65 -19.71
C PHE A 251 16.54 -17.91 -19.87
N ALA A 252 15.45 -18.01 -19.10
CA ALA A 252 14.50 -19.12 -19.19
C ALA A 252 13.89 -19.25 -20.59
N LYS A 253 13.50 -18.14 -21.25
CA LYS A 253 12.96 -18.17 -22.61
C LYS A 253 13.92 -18.76 -23.65
N GLU A 254 15.23 -18.61 -23.42
CA GLU A 254 16.27 -19.06 -24.34
C GLU A 254 16.73 -20.49 -24.04
N HIS A 255 16.63 -20.92 -22.76
CA HIS A 255 17.25 -22.17 -22.30
C HIS A 255 16.24 -23.19 -21.75
N ASP A 256 14.95 -22.87 -21.64
CA ASP A 256 13.94 -23.85 -21.27
C ASP A 256 13.76 -24.89 -22.37
N THR A 257 13.64 -26.15 -21.93
CA THR A 257 13.34 -27.28 -22.76
C THR A 257 12.15 -28.07 -22.20
N GLU A 258 11.74 -29.15 -22.87
CA GLU A 258 10.71 -30.04 -22.31
C GLU A 258 11.18 -30.70 -21.01
N ASP A 259 12.46 -31.04 -20.90
CA ASP A 259 13.07 -31.75 -19.78
C ASP A 259 13.71 -30.82 -18.72
N ARG A 260 13.84 -29.53 -19.00
CA ARG A 260 14.47 -28.58 -18.07
C ARG A 260 13.76 -27.25 -18.11
N LYS A 261 13.39 -26.71 -16.90
CA LYS A 261 12.75 -25.40 -16.75
C LYS A 261 13.39 -24.60 -15.61
N PHE A 262 13.58 -23.31 -15.86
CA PHE A 262 14.05 -22.34 -14.86
C PHE A 262 12.86 -21.59 -14.29
N LEU A 263 12.55 -21.79 -13.01
CA LEU A 263 11.35 -21.30 -12.35
C LEU A 263 11.74 -20.27 -11.28
N LEU A 264 11.10 -19.10 -11.31
CA LEU A 264 11.19 -18.06 -10.28
C LEU A 264 10.20 -18.40 -9.16
N ALA A 265 10.57 -19.27 -8.25
CA ALA A 265 9.58 -19.83 -7.33
C ALA A 265 9.89 -19.62 -5.83
N ALA A 266 11.09 -19.17 -5.46
CA ALA A 266 11.48 -19.23 -4.04
C ALA A 266 12.49 -18.14 -3.63
N GLY A 267 12.80 -18.13 -2.33
CA GLY A 267 13.62 -17.11 -1.67
C GLY A 267 12.77 -15.92 -1.22
N ASN A 268 13.25 -15.19 -0.21
CA ASN A 268 12.57 -13.98 0.28
C ASN A 268 12.46 -12.91 -0.82
N ALA A 269 13.52 -12.69 -1.57
CA ALA A 269 13.51 -11.74 -2.70
C ALA A 269 12.55 -12.18 -3.82
N GLY A 270 12.40 -13.49 -4.06
CA GLY A 270 11.44 -14.03 -5.03
C GLY A 270 9.98 -13.82 -4.59
N ILE A 271 9.69 -14.03 -3.30
CA ILE A 271 8.37 -13.76 -2.73
C ILE A 271 8.04 -12.26 -2.82
N GLU A 272 9.01 -11.41 -2.52
CA GLU A 272 8.83 -9.96 -2.58
C GLU A 272 8.62 -9.46 -4.02
N ALA A 273 9.38 -9.98 -4.97
CA ALA A 273 9.19 -9.68 -6.39
C ALA A 273 7.76 -10.05 -6.86
N ALA A 274 7.28 -11.24 -6.50
CA ALA A 274 5.92 -11.67 -6.80
C ALA A 274 4.87 -10.79 -6.10
N THR A 275 5.12 -10.39 -4.86
CA THR A 275 4.25 -9.47 -4.11
C THR A 275 4.18 -8.09 -4.79
N ASN A 276 5.31 -7.56 -5.25
CA ASN A 276 5.37 -6.28 -5.97
C ASN A 276 4.59 -6.34 -7.29
N GLU A 277 4.62 -7.48 -8.00
CA GLU A 277 3.82 -7.69 -9.20
C GLU A 277 2.31 -7.66 -8.89
N VAL A 278 1.88 -8.35 -7.83
CA VAL A 278 0.47 -8.32 -7.36
C VAL A 278 0.07 -6.89 -6.96
N ILE A 279 0.91 -6.16 -6.25
CA ILE A 279 0.65 -4.77 -5.85
C ILE A 279 0.45 -3.89 -7.09
N LYS A 280 1.35 -3.99 -8.07
CA LYS A 280 1.28 -3.22 -9.33
C LYS A 280 -0.03 -3.41 -10.08
N HIS A 281 -0.55 -4.63 -10.12
CA HIS A 281 -1.83 -4.93 -10.76
C HIS A 281 -3.04 -4.55 -9.91
N SER A 282 -2.90 -4.60 -8.58
CA SER A 282 -4.02 -4.39 -7.65
C SER A 282 -4.24 -2.91 -7.32
N GLU A 283 -3.22 -2.06 -7.31
CA GLU A 283 -3.29 -0.66 -6.89
C GLU A 283 -4.42 0.10 -7.58
N LEU A 284 -4.38 0.17 -8.91
CA LEU A 284 -5.38 0.89 -9.70
C LEU A 284 -6.75 0.22 -9.63
N THR A 285 -6.80 -1.11 -9.66
CA THR A 285 -8.06 -1.89 -9.61
C THR A 285 -8.81 -1.63 -8.32
N VAL A 286 -8.13 -1.69 -7.18
CA VAL A 286 -8.73 -1.44 -5.86
C VAL A 286 -9.20 0.00 -5.74
N LEU A 287 -8.39 0.95 -6.18
CA LEU A 287 -8.74 2.37 -6.14
C LEU A 287 -10.01 2.67 -6.95
N ILE A 288 -10.09 2.16 -8.18
CA ILE A 288 -11.27 2.32 -9.02
C ILE A 288 -12.49 1.66 -8.38
N LEU A 289 -12.34 0.46 -7.83
CA LEU A 289 -13.44 -0.27 -7.19
C LEU A 289 -13.98 0.48 -5.98
N VAL A 290 -13.11 1.00 -5.12
CA VAL A 290 -13.50 1.83 -3.96
C VAL A 290 -14.30 3.05 -4.43
N TYR A 291 -13.80 3.78 -5.43
CA TYR A 291 -14.52 4.95 -5.95
C TYR A 291 -15.87 4.61 -6.57
N ILE A 292 -15.98 3.50 -7.30
CA ILE A 292 -17.26 3.03 -7.85
C ILE A 292 -18.24 2.71 -6.71
N CYS A 293 -17.79 2.00 -5.69
CA CYS A 293 -18.61 1.66 -4.53
C CYS A 293 -19.07 2.92 -3.79
N VAL A 294 -18.15 3.83 -3.46
CA VAL A 294 -18.45 5.09 -2.78
C VAL A 294 -19.41 5.96 -3.60
N ALA A 295 -19.14 6.14 -4.90
CA ALA A 295 -20.01 6.92 -5.79
C ALA A 295 -21.41 6.31 -5.91
N THR A 296 -21.50 4.98 -6.00
CA THR A 296 -22.78 4.27 -6.05
C THR A 296 -23.58 4.46 -4.76
N MET A 297 -22.94 4.32 -3.61
CA MET A 297 -23.57 4.53 -2.31
C MET A 297 -24.04 5.98 -2.12
N CYS A 298 -23.22 6.98 -2.52
CA CYS A 298 -23.62 8.38 -2.54
C CYS A 298 -24.80 8.61 -3.49
N MET A 299 -24.79 8.00 -4.68
CA MET A 299 -25.89 8.14 -5.64
C MET A 299 -27.20 7.56 -5.13
N ILE A 300 -27.16 6.37 -4.49
CA ILE A 300 -28.34 5.75 -3.86
C ILE A 300 -28.87 6.64 -2.74
N THR A 301 -27.97 7.22 -1.93
CA THR A 301 -28.32 8.03 -0.76
C THR A 301 -28.97 9.36 -1.14
N PHE A 302 -28.32 10.12 -2.01
CA PHE A 302 -28.73 11.49 -2.34
C PHE A 302 -29.55 11.59 -3.62
N ARG A 303 -29.56 10.53 -4.43
CA ARG A 303 -30.26 10.49 -5.74
C ARG A 303 -29.91 11.70 -6.63
N SER A 304 -28.70 12.21 -6.50
CA SER A 304 -28.21 13.41 -7.17
C SER A 304 -26.76 13.22 -7.62
N PHE A 305 -26.52 13.35 -8.91
CA PHE A 305 -25.16 13.30 -9.49
C PHE A 305 -24.30 14.46 -9.00
N ALA A 306 -24.89 15.65 -8.84
CA ALA A 306 -24.20 16.82 -8.31
C ALA A 306 -23.72 16.59 -6.85
N ALA A 307 -24.57 15.97 -6.01
CA ALA A 307 -24.21 15.58 -4.66
C ALA A 307 -23.02 14.62 -4.64
N THR A 308 -23.11 13.58 -5.44
CA THR A 308 -22.04 12.58 -5.55
C THR A 308 -20.72 13.21 -5.97
N LEU A 309 -20.72 14.08 -6.99
CA LEU A 309 -19.50 14.79 -7.41
C LEU A 309 -18.93 15.70 -6.31
N CYS A 310 -19.79 16.46 -5.59
CA CYS A 310 -19.35 17.31 -4.50
C CYS A 310 -18.65 16.52 -3.38
N ILE A 311 -19.05 15.27 -3.14
CA ILE A 311 -18.47 14.41 -2.11
C ILE A 311 -17.22 13.70 -2.62
N VAL A 312 -17.24 13.15 -3.85
CA VAL A 312 -16.19 12.30 -4.39
C VAL A 312 -14.97 13.09 -4.86
N LEU A 313 -15.14 14.26 -5.48
CA LEU A 313 -14.00 15.03 -6.02
C LEU A 313 -12.97 15.45 -4.95
N PRO A 314 -13.35 15.89 -3.74
CA PRO A 314 -12.39 16.13 -2.66
C PRO A 314 -11.58 14.88 -2.28
N LEU A 315 -12.20 13.68 -2.29
CA LEU A 315 -11.52 12.42 -2.01
C LEU A 315 -10.52 12.05 -3.11
N VAL A 316 -10.87 12.28 -4.38
CA VAL A 316 -9.95 12.07 -5.51
C VAL A 316 -8.72 12.98 -5.37
N LEU A 317 -8.92 14.25 -5.01
CA LEU A 317 -7.81 15.16 -4.72
C LEU A 317 -6.93 14.63 -3.58
N THR A 318 -7.54 14.14 -2.49
CA THR A 318 -6.79 13.59 -1.35
C THR A 318 -5.96 12.37 -1.77
N SER A 319 -6.49 11.45 -2.58
CA SER A 319 -5.74 10.28 -3.05
C SER A 319 -4.55 10.67 -3.90
N VAL A 320 -4.73 11.63 -4.82
CA VAL A 320 -3.63 12.14 -5.65
C VAL A 320 -2.55 12.81 -4.82
N LEU A 321 -2.94 13.62 -3.83
CA LEU A 321 -1.99 14.25 -2.91
C LEU A 321 -1.33 13.23 -1.97
N GLY A 322 -2.03 12.15 -1.62
CA GLY A 322 -1.48 11.02 -0.86
C GLY A 322 -0.35 10.33 -1.63
N ASN A 323 -0.58 10.01 -2.91
CA ASN A 323 0.45 9.44 -3.77
C ASN A 323 1.65 10.39 -3.95
N ALA A 324 1.39 11.68 -4.12
CA ALA A 324 2.46 12.67 -4.20
C ALA A 324 3.26 12.77 -2.90
N LEU A 325 2.60 12.69 -1.74
CA LEU A 325 3.27 12.68 -0.44
C LEU A 325 4.13 11.42 -0.26
N MET A 326 3.62 10.24 -0.65
CA MET A 326 4.41 9.00 -0.63
C MET A 326 5.68 9.14 -1.47
N ALA A 327 5.55 9.64 -2.69
CA ALA A 327 6.69 9.88 -3.57
C ALA A 327 7.68 10.90 -2.97
N PHE A 328 7.16 11.97 -2.32
CA PHE A 328 7.99 12.99 -1.67
C PHE A 328 8.78 12.46 -0.47
N LEU A 329 8.18 11.58 0.32
CA LEU A 329 8.79 10.98 1.51
C LEU A 329 9.66 9.76 1.19
N GLY A 330 9.68 9.31 -0.07
CA GLY A 330 10.38 8.08 -0.46
C GLY A 330 9.73 6.82 0.13
N ILE A 331 8.42 6.85 0.32
CA ILE A 331 7.65 5.68 0.77
C ILE A 331 7.10 4.99 -0.48
N GLY A 332 7.49 3.73 -0.70
CA GLY A 332 7.00 2.94 -1.82
C GLY A 332 5.56 2.41 -1.59
N VAL A 333 4.89 2.06 -2.69
CA VAL A 333 3.63 1.31 -2.61
C VAL A 333 3.96 -0.14 -2.30
N LYS A 334 3.66 -0.57 -1.10
CA LYS A 334 3.95 -1.89 -0.54
C LYS A 334 2.72 -2.46 0.17
N VAL A 335 2.83 -3.69 0.67
CA VAL A 335 1.73 -4.35 1.41
C VAL A 335 1.15 -3.45 2.51
N ALA A 336 2.02 -2.67 3.19
CA ALA A 336 1.62 -1.74 4.25
C ALA A 336 0.81 -0.55 3.73
N THR A 337 1.22 0.04 2.62
CA THR A 337 0.68 1.32 2.16
C THR A 337 -0.43 1.16 1.12
N LEU A 338 -0.50 0.02 0.43
CA LEU A 338 -1.54 -0.26 -0.55
C LEU A 338 -2.97 -0.11 0.00
N PRO A 339 -3.33 -0.61 1.21
CA PRO A 339 -4.66 -0.43 1.77
C PRO A 339 -4.94 1.00 2.23
N VAL A 340 -3.91 1.80 2.51
CA VAL A 340 -4.06 3.12 3.16
C VAL A 340 -4.92 4.08 2.33
N ILE A 341 -4.70 4.12 1.01
CA ILE A 341 -5.47 5.02 0.13
C ILE A 341 -6.93 4.58 0.08
N ALA A 342 -7.19 3.28 -0.04
CA ALA A 342 -8.55 2.75 -0.05
C ALA A 342 -9.27 3.02 1.29
N LEU A 343 -8.59 2.80 2.42
CA LEU A 343 -9.10 3.12 3.75
C LEU A 343 -9.33 4.62 3.94
N GLY A 344 -8.38 5.43 3.47
CA GLY A 344 -8.50 6.89 3.51
C GLY A 344 -9.72 7.40 2.74
N VAL A 345 -10.03 6.81 1.59
CA VAL A 345 -11.25 7.13 0.82
C VAL A 345 -12.50 6.63 1.53
N GLY A 346 -12.50 5.38 2.03
CA GLY A 346 -13.63 4.78 2.74
C GLY A 346 -14.04 5.62 3.96
N ILE A 347 -13.12 5.86 4.89
CA ILE A 347 -13.38 6.64 6.10
C ILE A 347 -13.59 8.13 5.79
N GLY A 348 -12.90 8.64 4.77
CA GLY A 348 -12.94 10.07 4.41
C GLY A 348 -14.27 10.52 3.83
N VAL A 349 -15.02 9.64 3.19
CA VAL A 349 -16.31 9.98 2.58
C VAL A 349 -17.35 10.40 3.61
N ASP A 350 -17.25 9.92 4.84
CA ASP A 350 -18.16 10.24 5.94
C ASP A 350 -18.26 11.74 6.21
N TYR A 351 -17.12 12.45 6.17
CA TYR A 351 -17.11 13.90 6.37
C TYR A 351 -17.94 14.59 5.28
N GLY A 352 -17.79 14.16 4.04
CA GLY A 352 -18.56 14.67 2.90
C GLY A 352 -20.06 14.38 3.04
N ILE A 353 -20.41 13.16 3.40
CA ILE A 353 -21.80 12.72 3.59
C ILE A 353 -22.48 13.55 4.70
N TYR A 354 -21.82 13.72 5.85
CA TYR A 354 -22.39 14.50 6.96
C TYR A 354 -22.57 15.97 6.63
N ILE A 355 -21.58 16.61 6.01
CA ILE A 355 -21.66 18.02 5.59
C ILE A 355 -22.72 18.18 4.52
N TYR A 356 -22.71 17.35 3.48
CA TYR A 356 -23.63 17.49 2.36
C TYR A 356 -25.09 17.22 2.77
N SER A 357 -25.35 16.18 3.55
CA SER A 357 -26.70 15.85 4.04
C SER A 357 -27.31 17.00 4.81
N ARG A 358 -26.53 17.68 5.65
CA ARG A 358 -27.01 18.81 6.42
C ARG A 358 -27.18 20.07 5.57
N LEU A 359 -26.25 20.31 4.65
CA LEU A 359 -26.33 21.39 3.67
C LEU A 359 -27.60 21.28 2.83
N GLU A 360 -27.88 20.10 2.31
CA GLU A 360 -29.09 19.83 1.53
C GLU A 360 -30.36 20.11 2.33
N SER A 361 -30.39 19.71 3.60
CA SER A 361 -31.54 20.00 4.49
C SER A 361 -31.84 21.49 4.61
N PHE A 362 -30.80 22.33 4.73
CA PHE A 362 -30.97 23.78 4.82
C PHE A 362 -31.29 24.43 3.47
N LEU A 363 -30.75 23.92 2.38
CA LEU A 363 -31.13 24.38 1.04
C LEU A 363 -32.56 24.06 0.71
N ARG A 364 -33.08 22.90 1.10
CA ARG A 364 -34.52 22.55 0.98
C ARG A 364 -35.42 23.42 1.86
N ALA A 365 -34.87 23.98 2.95
CA ALA A 365 -35.58 24.97 3.77
C ALA A 365 -35.60 26.38 3.16
N GLY A 366 -35.00 26.60 1.98
CA GLY A 366 -35.04 27.87 1.26
C GLY A 366 -33.91 28.85 1.58
N LEU A 367 -32.88 28.43 2.33
CA LEU A 367 -31.72 29.27 2.66
C LEU A 367 -30.81 29.41 1.42
N THR A 368 -30.13 30.55 1.30
CA THR A 368 -29.06 30.70 0.28
C THR A 368 -27.90 29.74 0.57
N LEU A 369 -27.13 29.37 -0.44
CA LEU A 369 -26.02 28.42 -0.26
C LEU A 369 -25.05 28.83 0.85
N GLN A 370 -24.69 30.09 0.96
CA GLN A 370 -23.75 30.58 1.97
C GLN A 370 -24.38 30.53 3.40
N GLU A 371 -25.65 30.88 3.52
CA GLU A 371 -26.38 30.79 4.82
C GLU A 371 -26.58 29.31 5.20
N ALA A 372 -27.03 28.47 4.26
CA ALA A 372 -27.20 27.04 4.46
C ALA A 372 -25.89 26.38 4.91
N TYR A 373 -24.77 26.78 4.30
CA TYR A 373 -23.47 26.26 4.68
C TYR A 373 -23.01 26.76 6.04
N TYR A 374 -23.26 28.04 6.37
CA TYR A 374 -22.98 28.57 7.71
C TYR A 374 -23.76 27.81 8.82
N GLU A 375 -25.03 27.56 8.61
CA GLU A 375 -25.85 26.78 9.56
C GLU A 375 -25.44 25.31 9.62
N THR A 376 -24.97 24.74 8.50
CA THR A 376 -24.36 23.41 8.44
C THR A 376 -23.11 23.34 9.31
N LEU A 377 -22.22 24.32 9.21
CA LEU A 377 -20.99 24.39 10.01
C LEU A 377 -21.31 24.53 11.52
N LYS A 378 -22.28 25.34 11.87
CA LYS A 378 -22.74 25.51 13.28
C LYS A 378 -23.26 24.20 13.87
N SER A 379 -24.03 23.44 13.09
CA SER A 379 -24.70 22.22 13.59
C SER A 379 -23.79 20.98 13.49
N THR A 380 -23.17 20.76 12.36
CA THR A 380 -22.44 19.52 12.04
C THR A 380 -20.93 19.73 11.90
N GLY A 381 -20.49 20.93 11.51
CA GLY A 381 -19.07 21.22 11.30
C GLY A 381 -18.18 20.99 12.52
N LYS A 382 -18.71 21.29 13.74
CA LYS A 382 -18.01 20.98 15.00
C LYS A 382 -17.75 19.49 15.15
N ALA A 383 -18.74 18.64 14.85
CA ALA A 383 -18.62 17.19 14.97
C ALA A 383 -17.59 16.66 13.96
N VAL A 384 -17.69 17.10 12.70
CA VAL A 384 -16.75 16.69 11.64
C VAL A 384 -15.32 17.09 11.99
N LEU A 385 -15.10 18.34 12.42
CA LEU A 385 -13.77 18.82 12.82
C LEU A 385 -13.22 18.02 14.01
N PHE A 386 -14.05 17.81 15.04
CA PHE A 386 -13.63 17.05 16.22
C PHE A 386 -13.31 15.59 15.89
N THR A 387 -14.18 14.93 15.13
CA THR A 387 -13.96 13.54 14.71
C THR A 387 -12.70 13.41 13.85
N GLY A 388 -12.51 14.28 12.86
CA GLY A 388 -11.33 14.26 12.01
C GLY A 388 -10.04 14.47 12.79
N LEU A 389 -10.03 15.43 13.73
CA LEU A 389 -8.86 15.67 14.58
C LEU A 389 -8.60 14.50 15.54
N CYS A 390 -9.64 13.96 16.18
CA CYS A 390 -9.48 12.83 17.10
C CYS A 390 -8.93 11.58 16.38
N LEU A 391 -9.47 11.25 15.21
CA LEU A 391 -8.99 10.13 14.41
C LEU A 391 -7.55 10.37 13.95
N ALA A 392 -7.25 11.56 13.43
CA ALA A 392 -5.91 11.90 12.97
C ALA A 392 -4.88 11.83 14.10
N ILE A 393 -5.19 12.40 15.28
CA ILE A 393 -4.30 12.34 16.46
C ILE A 393 -4.13 10.89 16.93
N GLY A 394 -5.21 10.10 16.99
CA GLY A 394 -5.15 8.70 17.37
C GLY A 394 -4.22 7.89 16.48
N VAL A 395 -4.35 8.04 15.16
CA VAL A 395 -3.51 7.34 14.18
C VAL A 395 -2.10 7.92 14.12
N ALA A 396 -1.93 9.23 14.33
CA ALA A 396 -0.62 9.88 14.37
C ALA A 396 0.31 9.31 15.46
N THR A 397 -0.24 8.71 16.53
CA THR A 397 0.57 8.03 17.55
C THR A 397 1.38 6.86 16.97
N TRP A 398 0.93 6.26 15.86
CA TRP A 398 1.64 5.18 15.19
C TRP A 398 2.96 5.63 14.56
N ILE A 399 3.13 6.93 14.25
CA ILE A 399 4.37 7.51 13.73
C ILE A 399 5.55 7.24 14.68
N PHE A 400 5.28 7.14 15.98
CA PHE A 400 6.28 6.87 17.02
C PHE A 400 6.55 5.37 17.23
N SER A 401 5.95 4.49 16.44
CA SER A 401 6.20 3.05 16.53
C SER A 401 7.67 2.73 16.20
N ALA A 402 8.22 1.73 16.89
CA ALA A 402 9.51 1.13 16.56
C ALA A 402 9.45 0.36 15.22
N ILE A 403 8.27 -0.04 14.80
CA ILE A 403 8.01 -0.74 13.52
C ILE A 403 7.75 0.30 12.44
N LYS A 404 8.65 0.41 11.45
CA LYS A 404 8.54 1.38 10.34
C LYS A 404 7.27 1.17 9.52
N PHE A 405 6.90 -0.08 9.27
CA PHE A 405 5.64 -0.46 8.63
C PHE A 405 4.43 0.29 9.25
N GLN A 406 4.30 0.24 10.57
CA GLN A 406 3.22 0.91 11.30
C GLN A 406 3.37 2.44 11.27
N ALA A 407 4.60 2.94 11.34
CA ALA A 407 4.86 4.38 11.29
C ALA A 407 4.48 5.00 9.93
N ASP A 408 4.85 4.34 8.83
CA ASP A 408 4.50 4.77 7.47
C ASP A 408 2.97 4.77 7.27
N MET A 409 2.28 3.69 7.70
CA MET A 409 0.81 3.65 7.70
C MET A 409 0.19 4.80 8.52
N GLY A 410 0.70 5.01 9.73
CA GLY A 410 0.22 6.04 10.64
C GLY A 410 0.34 7.44 10.05
N LEU A 411 1.47 7.74 9.43
CA LEU A 411 1.73 9.02 8.78
C LEU A 411 0.78 9.24 7.60
N MET A 412 0.66 8.25 6.73
CA MET A 412 -0.18 8.34 5.54
C MET A 412 -1.67 8.44 5.88
N LEU A 413 -2.16 7.61 6.80
CA LEU A 413 -3.56 7.68 7.27
C LEU A 413 -3.85 9.01 7.96
N THR A 414 -2.92 9.53 8.78
CA THR A 414 -3.07 10.85 9.42
C THR A 414 -3.24 11.95 8.37
N PHE A 415 -2.40 11.96 7.34
CA PHE A 415 -2.51 12.90 6.23
C PHE A 415 -3.86 12.75 5.52
N MET A 416 -4.25 11.53 5.15
CA MET A 416 -5.50 11.26 4.45
C MET A 416 -6.73 11.73 5.25
N LEU A 417 -6.78 11.42 6.55
CA LEU A 417 -7.89 11.80 7.42
C LEU A 417 -8.00 13.32 7.58
N LEU A 418 -6.87 14.01 7.78
CA LEU A 418 -6.86 15.48 7.89
C LEU A 418 -7.25 16.13 6.57
N TRP A 419 -6.71 15.64 5.44
CA TRP A 419 -6.98 16.24 4.14
C TRP A 419 -8.42 15.98 3.68
N ASN A 420 -8.98 14.81 3.95
CA ASN A 420 -10.38 14.51 3.68
C ASN A 420 -11.33 15.41 4.51
N MET A 421 -11.04 15.61 5.80
CA MET A 421 -11.77 16.53 6.65
C MET A 421 -11.69 17.96 6.09
N PHE A 422 -10.49 18.42 5.72
CA PHE A 422 -10.29 19.73 5.13
C PHE A 422 -11.00 19.86 3.78
N GLY A 423 -10.92 18.83 2.92
CA GLY A 423 -11.63 18.78 1.63
C GLY A 423 -13.14 18.89 1.76
N ALA A 424 -13.72 18.23 2.77
CA ALA A 424 -15.16 18.33 3.06
C ALA A 424 -15.58 19.73 3.57
N LEU A 425 -14.68 20.41 4.30
CA LEU A 425 -14.97 21.76 4.83
C LEU A 425 -14.60 22.90 3.88
N TRP A 426 -13.74 22.65 2.89
CA TRP A 426 -13.22 23.68 1.98
C TRP A 426 -13.71 23.49 0.55
N LEU A 427 -13.46 22.32 -0.04
CA LEU A 427 -13.70 22.11 -1.47
C LEU A 427 -15.16 21.73 -1.77
N LEU A 428 -15.79 20.92 -0.91
CA LEU A 428 -17.18 20.52 -1.09
C LEU A 428 -18.14 21.72 -1.23
N PRO A 429 -18.15 22.74 -0.35
CA PRO A 429 -19.04 23.90 -0.50
C PRO A 429 -18.68 24.75 -1.73
N ALA A 430 -17.40 24.81 -2.10
CA ALA A 430 -16.98 25.48 -3.34
C ALA A 430 -17.52 24.78 -4.59
N LEU A 431 -17.45 23.45 -4.65
CA LEU A 431 -18.03 22.66 -5.74
C LEU A 431 -19.56 22.75 -5.77
N ALA A 432 -20.22 22.76 -4.59
CA ALA A 432 -21.66 22.90 -4.47
C ALA A 432 -22.15 24.17 -5.16
N ARG A 433 -21.38 25.25 -5.14
CA ARG A 433 -21.71 26.52 -5.82
C ARG A 433 -21.89 26.39 -7.32
N PHE A 434 -21.13 25.49 -7.96
CA PHE A 434 -21.16 25.26 -9.41
C PHE A 434 -22.10 24.12 -9.82
N LEU A 435 -22.20 23.11 -8.99
CA LEU A 435 -22.90 21.86 -9.34
C LEU A 435 -24.37 21.85 -8.88
N ILE A 436 -24.68 22.58 -7.82
CA ILE A 436 -26.06 22.68 -7.30
C ILE A 436 -26.68 23.95 -7.89
N LYS A 437 -27.70 23.78 -8.70
CA LYS A 437 -28.54 24.90 -9.12
C LYS A 437 -29.48 25.27 -7.95
N PRO A 438 -29.63 26.57 -7.64
CA PRO A 438 -30.57 27.03 -6.61
C PRO A 438 -32.00 26.67 -6.93
#